data_30ee155b8ab0e65d079a7f3e1a9f3590
#
_entry.id   30ee155b8ab0e65d079a7f3e1a9f3590
#
_cell.length_a   1.000
_cell.length_b   1.000
_cell.length_c   1.000
_cell.angle_alpha   90.00
_cell.angle_beta   90.00
_cell.angle_gamma   90.00
#
_symmetry.space_group_name_H-M   'P 1'
#
loop_
_entity.id
_entity.type
_entity.pdbx_description
1 polymer ?
#
loop_
_entity_poly.entity_id
_entity_poly.type
_entity_poly.pdbx_seq_one_letter_code
_entity_poly.pdbx_strand_id
1 'polypeptide(L)'
;MKKLCALLLLTTLSACSSSPIEQYRQLTPALDLKQFLNGDLEAWGQFQDRSGALVKRFHVDMTGTWQGNKGELVENFVYDDGTKQQRIWHLTDKGNGQYEGRADDVVGVAQGQIAGSVLNWHYTMALPVNGKTYHVQFDDWMYLHDQQTMVNRASMSKFGFKLGEVTLFFKKK
;
A
#
# COMPACT_ATOMS: atom_id res chain seq x y z
N MET A 1 -36.17 51.47 18.52
CA MET A 1 -35.48 50.86 17.37
C MET A 1 -34.36 49.99 17.93
N LYS A 2 -34.61 48.69 18.06
CA LYS A 2 -33.67 47.71 18.61
C LYS A 2 -32.93 47.04 17.45
N LYS A 3 -31.61 47.27 17.30
CA LYS A 3 -30.77 46.62 16.31
C LYS A 3 -30.36 45.26 16.86
N LEU A 4 -30.84 44.21 16.23
CA LEU A 4 -30.49 42.82 16.49
C LEU A 4 -29.20 42.52 15.73
N CYS A 5 -28.05 42.38 16.37
CA CYS A 5 -26.83 41.89 15.79
C CYS A 5 -26.89 40.35 15.77
N ALA A 6 -27.09 39.76 14.61
CA ALA A 6 -26.94 38.30 14.41
C ALA A 6 -25.46 37.95 14.33
N LEU A 7 -24.97 37.26 15.35
CA LEU A 7 -23.61 36.72 15.41
C LEU A 7 -23.59 35.41 14.64
N LEU A 8 -22.98 35.44 13.42
CA LEU A 8 -22.83 34.24 12.57
C LEU A 8 -21.66 33.42 13.13
N LEU A 9 -21.96 32.30 13.80
CA LEU A 9 -20.98 31.35 14.29
C LEU A 9 -20.50 30.53 13.06
N LEU A 10 -19.29 30.83 12.51
CA LEU A 10 -18.60 29.99 11.55
C LEU A 10 -18.04 28.77 12.30
N THR A 11 -18.72 27.62 12.19
CA THR A 11 -18.15 26.34 12.60
C THR A 11 -17.16 25.88 11.54
N THR A 12 -15.87 25.95 11.83
CA THR A 12 -14.82 25.33 11.01
C THR A 12 -14.92 23.82 11.17
N LEU A 13 -15.43 23.15 10.12
CA LEU A 13 -15.30 21.71 10.01
C LEU A 13 -13.80 21.41 9.81
N SER A 14 -13.13 20.96 10.85
CA SER A 14 -11.81 20.31 10.72
C SER A 14 -12.02 19.00 9.96
N ALA A 15 -11.76 19.01 8.64
CA ALA A 15 -11.67 17.80 7.87
C ALA A 15 -10.54 16.96 8.49
N CYS A 16 -10.84 15.73 8.93
CA CYS A 16 -9.83 14.74 9.23
C CYS A 16 -9.12 14.40 7.91
N SER A 17 -8.05 15.13 7.59
CA SER A 17 -7.13 14.72 6.55
C SER A 17 -6.38 13.49 7.06
N SER A 18 -6.26 12.45 6.22
CA SER A 18 -5.32 11.37 6.45
C SER A 18 -3.98 11.99 6.85
N SER A 19 -3.41 11.50 7.95
CA SER A 19 -2.14 12.02 8.47
C SER A 19 -1.11 12.05 7.35
N PRO A 20 -0.50 13.21 7.05
CA PRO A 20 0.52 13.30 6.02
C PRO A 20 1.66 12.36 6.36
N ILE A 21 2.21 11.65 5.38
CA ILE A 21 3.34 10.73 5.59
C ILE A 21 4.53 11.42 6.27
N GLU A 22 4.65 12.73 6.12
CA GLU A 22 5.69 13.57 6.71
C GLU A 22 5.81 13.46 8.24
N GLN A 23 4.73 13.13 8.95
CA GLN A 23 4.78 12.90 10.40
C GLN A 23 5.73 11.76 10.80
N TYR A 24 6.01 10.82 9.87
CA TYR A 24 6.89 9.67 10.10
C TYR A 24 8.36 9.93 9.79
N ARG A 25 8.73 11.12 9.31
CA ARG A 25 10.08 11.46 8.83
C ARG A 25 11.20 11.17 9.85
N GLN A 26 10.91 11.27 11.14
CA GLN A 26 11.87 11.04 12.22
C GLN A 26 11.93 9.57 12.72
N LEU A 27 11.06 8.69 12.19
CA LEU A 27 11.06 7.29 12.60
C LEU A 27 12.28 6.56 12.04
N THR A 28 12.84 5.69 12.89
CA THR A 28 14.00 4.85 12.57
C THR A 28 13.66 3.37 12.77
N PRO A 29 14.36 2.46 12.03
CA PRO A 29 15.35 2.75 10.99
C PRO A 29 14.72 3.40 9.76
N ALA A 30 15.45 4.28 9.07
CA ALA A 30 14.97 4.86 7.82
C ALA A 30 14.84 3.77 6.74
N LEU A 31 13.73 3.77 5.99
CA LEU A 31 13.50 2.81 4.94
C LEU A 31 14.32 3.16 3.68
N ASP A 32 15.24 2.27 3.32
CA ASP A 32 15.77 2.17 1.96
C ASP A 32 15.02 1.06 1.22
N LEU A 33 14.05 1.44 0.37
CA LEU A 33 13.19 0.47 -0.33
C LEU A 33 13.98 -0.42 -1.28
N LYS A 34 15.03 0.12 -1.92
CA LYS A 34 15.88 -0.67 -2.82
C LYS A 34 16.64 -1.73 -2.03
N GLN A 35 17.22 -1.37 -0.91
CA GLN A 35 17.92 -2.33 -0.04
C GLN A 35 16.97 -3.38 0.51
N PHE A 36 15.78 -2.96 0.96
CA PHE A 36 14.80 -3.88 1.55
C PHE A 36 14.26 -4.86 0.51
N LEU A 37 13.88 -4.41 -0.69
CA LEU A 37 13.30 -5.26 -1.73
C LEU A 37 14.36 -5.99 -2.59
N ASN A 38 15.66 -5.76 -2.42
CA ASN A 38 16.68 -6.44 -3.20
C ASN A 38 16.98 -7.82 -2.64
N GLY A 39 17.00 -8.86 -3.50
CA GLY A 39 17.19 -10.27 -3.12
C GLY A 39 15.88 -10.97 -2.79
N ASP A 40 15.96 -12.02 -1.99
CA ASP A 40 14.83 -12.89 -1.68
C ASP A 40 14.10 -12.44 -0.42
N LEU A 41 12.77 -12.43 -0.51
CA LEU A 41 11.85 -12.13 0.60
C LEU A 41 10.71 -13.16 0.59
N GLU A 42 10.03 -13.24 1.70
CA GLU A 42 8.75 -13.93 1.83
C GLU A 42 7.73 -13.04 2.55
N ALA A 43 6.45 -13.26 2.31
CA ALA A 43 5.40 -12.61 3.07
C ALA A 43 4.22 -13.53 3.32
N TRP A 44 3.55 -13.29 4.44
CA TRP A 44 2.27 -13.89 4.79
C TRP A 44 1.21 -12.81 4.79
N GLY A 45 0.13 -13.06 4.06
CA GLY A 45 -0.94 -12.09 3.89
C GLY A 45 -2.31 -12.67 4.18
N GLN A 46 -3.20 -11.75 4.51
CA GLN A 46 -4.63 -12.04 4.67
C GLN A 46 -5.47 -10.90 4.12
N PHE A 47 -6.61 -11.27 3.54
CA PHE A 47 -7.67 -10.33 3.18
C PHE A 47 -8.84 -10.48 4.14
N GLN A 48 -9.27 -9.36 4.70
CA GLN A 48 -10.46 -9.23 5.53
C GLN A 48 -11.47 -8.31 4.83
N ASP A 49 -12.72 -8.71 4.81
CA ASP A 49 -13.78 -7.87 4.25
C ASP A 49 -14.08 -6.64 5.13
N ARG A 50 -15.04 -5.82 4.71
CA ARG A 50 -15.42 -4.60 5.43
C ARG A 50 -15.98 -4.86 6.84
N SER A 51 -16.44 -6.07 7.15
CA SER A 51 -16.91 -6.47 8.48
C SER A 51 -15.76 -6.94 9.40
N GLY A 52 -14.54 -7.09 8.85
CA GLY A 52 -13.39 -7.65 9.53
C GLY A 52 -13.29 -9.16 9.45
N ALA A 53 -14.23 -9.84 8.75
CA ALA A 53 -14.18 -11.27 8.58
C ALA A 53 -13.01 -11.68 7.68
N LEU A 54 -12.25 -12.71 8.10
CA LEU A 54 -11.20 -13.31 7.30
C LEU A 54 -11.80 -14.02 6.08
N VAL A 55 -11.40 -13.59 4.88
CA VAL A 55 -11.92 -14.14 3.61
C VAL A 55 -10.88 -15.02 2.93
N LYS A 56 -9.60 -14.62 2.97
CA LYS A 56 -8.53 -15.31 2.25
C LYS A 56 -7.18 -15.11 2.94
N ARG A 57 -6.35 -16.15 2.93
CA ARG A 57 -4.94 -16.08 3.33
C ARG A 57 -4.05 -16.49 2.17
N PHE A 58 -2.83 -16.03 2.19
CA PHE A 58 -1.85 -16.36 1.15
C PHE A 58 -0.42 -16.22 1.68
N HIS A 59 0.47 -16.94 1.02
CA HIS A 59 1.92 -16.79 1.15
C HIS A 59 2.48 -16.27 -0.16
N VAL A 60 3.54 -15.47 -0.09
CA VAL A 60 4.21 -14.90 -1.26
C VAL A 60 5.71 -15.12 -1.14
N ASP A 61 6.30 -15.84 -2.12
CA ASP A 61 7.74 -15.80 -2.33
C ASP A 61 8.07 -14.69 -3.31
N MET A 62 9.07 -13.88 -2.97
CA MET A 62 9.44 -12.71 -3.76
C MET A 62 10.93 -12.68 -4.03
N THR A 63 11.28 -12.19 -5.22
CA THR A 63 12.67 -11.88 -5.59
C THR A 63 12.73 -10.51 -6.23
N GLY A 64 13.50 -9.62 -5.63
CA GLY A 64 13.72 -8.26 -6.12
C GLY A 64 15.11 -8.08 -6.69
N THR A 65 15.19 -7.33 -7.78
CA THR A 65 16.47 -6.95 -8.42
C THR A 65 16.45 -5.46 -8.75
N TRP A 66 17.60 -4.80 -8.64
CA TRP A 66 17.73 -3.39 -8.95
C TRP A 66 18.90 -3.10 -9.87
N GLN A 67 18.69 -2.20 -10.82
CA GLN A 67 19.71 -1.68 -11.74
C GLN A 67 19.61 -0.15 -11.77
N GLY A 68 20.50 0.52 -11.06
CA GLY A 68 20.43 1.97 -10.88
C GLY A 68 19.16 2.39 -10.15
N ASN A 69 18.28 3.14 -10.84
CA ASN A 69 16.99 3.58 -10.31
C ASN A 69 15.80 2.72 -10.78
N LYS A 70 16.03 1.61 -11.47
CA LYS A 70 15.00 0.67 -11.92
C LYS A 70 15.07 -0.61 -11.11
N GLY A 71 13.91 -1.07 -10.68
CA GLY A 71 13.75 -2.33 -9.96
C GLY A 71 12.70 -3.22 -10.57
N GLU A 72 12.85 -4.50 -10.37
CA GLU A 72 11.84 -5.51 -10.64
C GLU A 72 11.62 -6.31 -9.37
N LEU A 73 10.35 -6.52 -9.00
CA LEU A 73 9.96 -7.39 -7.90
C LEU A 73 8.99 -8.44 -8.44
N VAL A 74 9.44 -9.68 -8.46
CA VAL A 74 8.63 -10.84 -8.84
C VAL A 74 7.98 -11.41 -7.59
N GLU A 75 6.65 -11.50 -7.58
CA GLU A 75 5.84 -11.99 -6.48
C GLU A 75 5.11 -13.27 -6.89
N ASN A 76 5.36 -14.38 -6.23
CA ASN A 76 4.70 -15.67 -6.46
C ASN A 76 3.75 -15.98 -5.29
N PHE A 77 2.46 -15.84 -5.53
CA PHE A 77 1.41 -16.06 -4.53
C PHE A 77 0.95 -17.50 -4.51
N VAL A 78 0.73 -18.03 -3.32
CA VAL A 78 0.02 -19.28 -3.07
C VAL A 78 -1.10 -19.00 -2.06
N TYR A 79 -2.34 -19.15 -2.50
CA TYR A 79 -3.52 -18.90 -1.67
C TYR A 79 -3.91 -20.15 -0.89
N ASP A 80 -4.71 -19.98 0.18
CA ASP A 80 -5.18 -21.09 1.04
C ASP A 80 -6.13 -22.07 0.35
N ASP A 81 -6.71 -21.69 -0.81
CA ASP A 81 -7.47 -22.59 -1.69
C ASP A 81 -6.58 -23.35 -2.70
N GLY A 82 -5.26 -23.19 -2.62
CA GLY A 82 -4.27 -23.80 -3.51
C GLY A 82 -4.08 -23.07 -4.85
N THR A 83 -4.84 -22.02 -5.13
CA THR A 83 -4.61 -21.21 -6.34
C THR A 83 -3.27 -20.48 -6.29
N LYS A 84 -2.68 -20.24 -7.45
CA LYS A 84 -1.40 -19.56 -7.61
C LYS A 84 -1.55 -18.36 -8.53
N GLN A 85 -0.80 -17.33 -8.24
CA GLN A 85 -0.73 -16.12 -9.06
C GLN A 85 0.71 -15.60 -9.07
N GLN A 86 1.13 -15.00 -10.17
CA GLN A 86 2.37 -14.23 -10.22
C GLN A 86 2.02 -12.78 -10.54
N ARG A 87 2.73 -11.86 -9.89
CA ARG A 87 2.75 -10.43 -10.24
C ARG A 87 4.20 -10.00 -10.36
N ILE A 88 4.47 -9.16 -11.35
CA ILE A 88 5.77 -8.54 -11.53
C ILE A 88 5.60 -7.02 -11.46
N TRP A 89 6.21 -6.41 -10.45
CA TRP A 89 6.31 -4.97 -10.36
C TRP A 89 7.55 -4.47 -11.07
N HIS A 90 7.38 -3.50 -11.96
CA HIS A 90 8.46 -2.69 -12.50
C HIS A 90 8.48 -1.37 -11.75
N LEU A 91 9.51 -1.18 -10.93
CA LEU A 91 9.67 -0.07 -10.02
C LEU A 91 10.62 0.99 -10.57
N THR A 92 10.40 2.24 -10.21
CA THR A 92 11.30 3.36 -10.54
C THR A 92 11.48 4.23 -9.31
N ASP A 93 12.72 4.35 -8.85
CA ASP A 93 13.11 5.36 -7.88
C ASP A 93 13.22 6.72 -8.58
N LYS A 94 12.41 7.69 -8.16
CA LYS A 94 12.36 9.06 -8.70
C LYS A 94 13.25 10.02 -7.91
N GLY A 95 13.89 9.53 -6.85
CA GLY A 95 14.62 10.34 -5.89
C GLY A 95 13.73 10.96 -4.81
N ASN A 96 14.34 11.51 -3.78
CA ASN A 96 13.65 12.18 -2.67
C ASN A 96 12.55 11.33 -1.99
N GLY A 97 12.74 10.00 -1.93
CA GLY A 97 11.77 9.07 -1.35
C GLY A 97 10.52 8.85 -2.20
N GLN A 98 10.51 9.29 -3.46
CA GLN A 98 9.41 9.08 -4.39
C GLN A 98 9.67 7.87 -5.28
N TYR A 99 8.64 7.05 -5.48
CA TYR A 99 8.69 5.86 -6.30
C TYR A 99 7.48 5.77 -7.22
N GLU A 100 7.67 5.16 -8.37
CA GLU A 100 6.61 4.75 -9.28
C GLU A 100 6.67 3.25 -9.52
N GLY A 101 5.51 2.63 -9.76
CA GLY A 101 5.43 1.21 -10.11
C GLY A 101 4.38 0.91 -11.16
N ARG A 102 4.61 -0.18 -11.89
CA ARG A 102 3.69 -0.73 -12.87
C ARG A 102 3.65 -2.25 -12.72
N ALA A 103 2.47 -2.83 -12.88
CA ALA A 103 2.25 -4.27 -13.01
C ALA A 103 1.09 -4.51 -13.98
N ASP A 104 0.95 -5.72 -14.50
CA ASP A 104 -0.06 -6.03 -15.52
C ASP A 104 -1.50 -5.86 -15.02
N ASP A 105 -1.72 -6.08 -13.72
CA ASP A 105 -3.01 -5.92 -13.05
C ASP A 105 -3.20 -4.52 -12.43
N VAL A 106 -2.26 -3.59 -12.63
CA VAL A 106 -2.34 -2.20 -12.15
C VAL A 106 -2.74 -1.26 -13.27
N VAL A 107 -3.79 -0.48 -13.03
CA VAL A 107 -4.28 0.53 -13.96
C VAL A 107 -3.43 1.80 -13.88
N GLY A 108 -2.67 2.07 -14.93
CA GLY A 108 -1.81 3.25 -14.98
C GLY A 108 -0.49 3.08 -14.22
N VAL A 109 -0.22 3.99 -13.28
CA VAL A 109 1.03 4.03 -12.50
C VAL A 109 0.69 4.08 -11.01
N ALA A 110 1.26 3.16 -10.26
CA ALA A 110 1.29 3.23 -8.81
C ALA A 110 2.29 4.29 -8.34
N GLN A 111 1.99 4.97 -7.26
CA GLN A 111 2.85 6.03 -6.71
C GLN A 111 3.15 5.77 -5.23
N GLY A 112 4.41 5.97 -4.85
CA GLY A 112 4.90 5.77 -3.50
C GLY A 112 5.68 6.96 -2.98
N GLN A 113 5.54 7.19 -1.68
CA GLN A 113 6.29 8.19 -0.93
C GLN A 113 6.83 7.56 0.34
N ILE A 114 8.11 7.81 0.64
CA ILE A 114 8.77 7.36 1.87
C ILE A 114 9.00 8.55 2.80
N ALA A 115 8.74 8.35 4.09
CA ALA A 115 9.20 9.23 5.16
C ALA A 115 9.61 8.39 6.39
N GLY A 116 10.86 8.53 6.82
CA GLY A 116 11.42 7.71 7.90
C GLY A 116 11.33 6.21 7.59
N SER A 117 10.69 5.43 8.45
CA SER A 117 10.50 3.99 8.29
C SER A 117 9.22 3.60 7.54
N VAL A 118 8.50 4.56 6.95
CA VAL A 118 7.17 4.33 6.37
C VAL A 118 7.17 4.60 4.87
N LEU A 119 6.57 3.69 4.11
CA LEU A 119 6.18 3.89 2.71
C LEU A 119 4.66 3.91 2.62
N ASN A 120 4.12 4.92 1.98
CA ASN A 120 2.74 4.94 1.53
C ASN A 120 2.71 4.70 0.01
N TRP A 121 1.90 3.74 -0.46
CA TRP A 121 1.83 3.29 -1.83
C TRP A 121 0.39 3.26 -2.33
N HIS A 122 0.09 3.98 -3.40
CA HIS A 122 -1.26 4.13 -3.94
C HIS A 122 -1.36 3.60 -5.36
N TYR A 123 -2.39 2.81 -5.64
CA TYR A 123 -2.66 2.33 -6.99
C TYR A 123 -4.11 1.90 -7.17
N THR A 124 -4.50 1.72 -8.43
CA THR A 124 -5.76 1.10 -8.81
C THR A 124 -5.47 -0.26 -9.42
N MET A 125 -6.08 -1.30 -8.89
CA MET A 125 -5.94 -2.66 -9.37
C MET A 125 -7.16 -3.08 -10.18
N ALA A 126 -6.95 -3.77 -11.31
CA ALA A 126 -7.96 -4.41 -12.12
C ALA A 126 -8.21 -5.84 -11.59
N LEU A 127 -9.16 -6.01 -10.69
CA LEU A 127 -9.47 -7.30 -10.06
C LEU A 127 -10.50 -8.08 -10.85
N PRO A 128 -10.18 -9.30 -11.32
CA PRO A 128 -11.17 -10.21 -11.90
C PRO A 128 -12.01 -10.86 -10.78
N VAL A 129 -13.32 -10.67 -10.82
CA VAL A 129 -14.26 -11.28 -9.88
C VAL A 129 -15.47 -11.79 -10.66
N ASN A 130 -15.71 -13.11 -10.63
CA ASN A 130 -16.85 -13.75 -11.31
C ASN A 130 -17.00 -13.35 -12.79
N GLY A 131 -15.88 -13.34 -13.53
CA GLY A 131 -15.85 -13.03 -14.96
C GLY A 131 -15.99 -11.53 -15.31
N LYS A 132 -16.01 -10.66 -14.30
CA LYS A 132 -16.02 -9.18 -14.49
C LYS A 132 -14.75 -8.58 -13.87
N THR A 133 -14.24 -7.52 -14.49
CA THR A 133 -13.11 -6.77 -13.94
C THR A 133 -13.60 -5.57 -13.15
N TYR A 134 -13.11 -5.43 -11.92
CA TYR A 134 -13.40 -4.30 -11.04
C TYR A 134 -12.13 -3.49 -10.81
N HIS A 135 -12.20 -2.18 -11.00
CA HIS A 135 -11.13 -1.27 -10.62
C HIS A 135 -11.30 -0.91 -9.14
N VAL A 136 -10.33 -1.31 -8.33
CA VAL A 136 -10.31 -1.12 -6.87
C VAL A 136 -9.11 -0.28 -6.50
N GLN A 137 -9.32 0.79 -5.71
CA GLN A 137 -8.26 1.60 -5.18
C GLN A 137 -7.63 0.92 -3.96
N PHE A 138 -6.30 0.89 -3.96
CA PHE A 138 -5.47 0.44 -2.86
C PHE A 138 -4.71 1.63 -2.27
N ASP A 139 -4.70 1.72 -0.96
CA ASP A 139 -3.92 2.64 -0.15
C ASP A 139 -3.13 1.81 0.86
N ASP A 140 -1.88 1.55 0.52
CA ASP A 140 -0.98 0.68 1.26
C ASP A 140 -0.08 1.52 2.16
N TRP A 141 -0.06 1.17 3.44
CA TRP A 141 0.85 1.71 4.42
C TRP A 141 1.79 0.63 4.90
N MET A 142 3.06 0.77 4.58
CA MET A 142 4.12 -0.18 4.91
C MET A 142 5.02 0.41 5.98
N TYR A 143 5.26 -0.35 7.05
CA TYR A 143 6.01 0.07 8.22
C TYR A 143 7.22 -0.85 8.40
N LEU A 144 8.42 -0.32 8.22
CA LEU A 144 9.66 -1.04 8.49
C LEU A 144 9.86 -1.11 10.01
N HIS A 145 9.99 -2.33 10.56
CA HIS A 145 10.23 -2.55 11.98
C HIS A 145 11.73 -2.69 12.29
N ASP A 146 12.43 -3.42 11.44
CA ASP A 146 13.88 -3.62 11.50
C ASP A 146 14.42 -3.86 10.07
N GLN A 147 15.70 -4.22 9.94
CA GLN A 147 16.35 -4.43 8.64
C GLN A 147 15.77 -5.60 7.82
N GLN A 148 14.96 -6.46 8.44
CA GLN A 148 14.46 -7.69 7.83
C GLN A 148 12.93 -7.78 7.79
N THR A 149 12.21 -6.98 8.59
CA THR A 149 10.76 -7.12 8.77
C THR A 149 10.00 -5.83 8.47
N MET A 150 8.91 -5.99 7.73
CA MET A 150 8.00 -4.90 7.37
C MET A 150 6.56 -5.39 7.47
N VAL A 151 5.67 -4.54 7.96
CA VAL A 151 4.23 -4.79 7.97
C VAL A 151 3.56 -3.86 7.00
N ASN A 152 2.68 -4.40 6.14
CA ASN A 152 1.79 -3.64 5.28
C ASN A 152 0.35 -3.77 5.76
N ARG A 153 -0.36 -2.66 5.72
CA ARG A 153 -1.81 -2.59 5.84
C ARG A 153 -2.36 -1.80 4.66
N ALA A 154 -3.07 -2.49 3.78
CA ALA A 154 -3.67 -1.94 2.57
C ALA A 154 -5.18 -1.79 2.74
N SER A 155 -5.69 -0.58 2.60
CA SER A 155 -7.13 -0.33 2.48
C SER A 155 -7.58 -0.50 1.05
N MET A 156 -8.64 -1.28 0.84
CA MET A 156 -9.28 -1.48 -0.45
C MET A 156 -10.59 -0.70 -0.52
N SER A 157 -10.76 0.12 -1.57
CA SER A 157 -11.97 0.92 -1.73
C SER A 157 -12.42 1.00 -3.19
N LYS A 158 -13.72 1.28 -3.40
CA LYS A 158 -14.31 1.56 -4.70
C LYS A 158 -15.39 2.63 -4.55
N PHE A 159 -15.35 3.66 -5.40
CA PHE A 159 -16.26 4.80 -5.32
C PHE A 159 -16.34 5.44 -3.93
N GLY A 160 -15.21 5.46 -3.19
CA GLY A 160 -15.14 5.98 -1.83
C GLY A 160 -15.64 5.04 -0.73
N PHE A 161 -16.19 3.87 -1.07
CA PHE A 161 -16.63 2.86 -0.09
C PHE A 161 -15.54 1.84 0.18
N LYS A 162 -15.25 1.60 1.47
CA LYS A 162 -14.31 0.55 1.89
C LYS A 162 -14.89 -0.83 1.54
N LEU A 163 -14.06 -1.66 0.90
CA LEU A 163 -14.36 -3.05 0.56
C LEU A 163 -13.77 -4.04 1.55
N GLY A 164 -12.59 -3.71 2.07
CA GLY A 164 -11.83 -4.56 2.99
C GLY A 164 -10.43 -4.06 3.20
N GLU A 165 -9.61 -4.90 3.80
CA GLU A 165 -8.20 -4.63 4.07
C GLU A 165 -7.36 -5.87 3.76
N VAL A 166 -6.15 -5.61 3.28
CA VAL A 166 -5.10 -6.63 3.17
C VAL A 166 -4.02 -6.30 4.18
N THR A 167 -3.60 -7.27 4.98
CA THR A 167 -2.44 -7.15 5.85
C THR A 167 -1.38 -8.13 5.39
N LEU A 168 -0.12 -7.68 5.24
CA LEU A 168 1.02 -8.54 4.96
C LEU A 168 2.11 -8.32 6.00
N PHE A 169 2.77 -9.40 6.32
CA PHE A 169 4.02 -9.40 7.09
C PHE A 169 5.15 -9.88 6.17
N PHE A 170 6.08 -8.99 5.86
CA PHE A 170 7.25 -9.27 5.02
C PHE A 170 8.45 -9.64 5.87
N LYS A 171 9.21 -10.59 5.37
CA LYS A 171 10.49 -10.99 5.95
C LYS A 171 11.54 -11.18 4.85
N LYS A 172 12.66 -10.49 5.01
CA LYS A 172 13.83 -10.67 4.14
C LYS A 172 14.52 -12.00 4.50
N LYS A 173 14.92 -12.78 3.48
CA LYS A 173 15.66 -14.05 3.62
C LYS A 173 17.16 -13.84 3.73
#